data_c46f372fd93235488ec6d091ebc14ebd
#
_entry.id   c46f372fd93235488ec6d091ebc14ebd
#
_cell.length_a   1.000
_cell.length_b   1.000
_cell.length_c   1.000
_cell.angle_alpha   90.00
_cell.angle_beta   90.00
_cell.angle_gamma   90.00
#
_symmetry.space_group_name_H-M   'P 1'
#
loop_
_entity.id
_entity.type
_entity.pdbx_description
1 polymer ?
#
loop_
_entity_poly.entity_id
_entity_poly.type
_entity_poly.pdbx_seq_one_letter_code
_entity_poly.pdbx_strand_id
1 'polypeptide(L)'
;KVNDIYVPLTLSTLDSREISEYVVHRGDSLLSRFQNILIIDNAGMGKSTLMKKIVIDVIDYSKEVPIYIELRTLTNAPINEQIKSLIGLDSLNDDNILQKIPFIYFFDGVDEIPFDIKNDLIKRIKTFSDEMPDSKIIITSRPDQSLLELHAFNRFKIKPLDINQSYNLIRLYDINSSKIGNSLILSNKLISEIKLMKEKDNSAIIEFLTTPLYVSLLFCSYKYKPVIPRRKDLFYSQVFEALFETHDLSKETGYVRRKESGLDITDFSIILRRLAFWCLKNNGRLEFSRGELERALTEITGKLKGISVKPITFISDLTYSVPLFIKEGALYRWSHKSLMEYFCAEFICIEVKDKRDQLLLKMYESNSSVKFKNIIELCSDIDYASFRKSILRKC
;
A
#
# COMPACT_ATOMS: atom_id res chain seq x y z
N LYS A 1 12.62 11.41 -9.91
CA LYS A 1 12.13 11.00 -8.55
C LYS A 1 12.15 9.48 -8.31
N VAL A 2 11.64 8.63 -9.24
CA VAL A 2 11.63 7.17 -9.01
C VAL A 2 13.06 6.63 -8.95
N ASN A 3 13.93 7.00 -9.88
CA ASN A 3 15.34 6.59 -9.87
C ASN A 3 16.08 7.01 -8.61
N ASP A 4 15.69 8.13 -8.00
CA ASP A 4 16.36 8.71 -6.84
C ASP A 4 16.04 7.95 -5.53
N ILE A 5 14.92 7.23 -5.50
CA ILE A 5 14.44 6.51 -4.31
C ILE A 5 14.24 5.00 -4.55
N TYR A 6 14.73 4.47 -5.67
CA TYR A 6 14.57 3.06 -6.02
C TYR A 6 15.71 2.21 -5.45
N VAL A 7 15.35 1.13 -4.78
CA VAL A 7 16.25 0.03 -4.46
C VAL A 7 15.91 -1.17 -5.33
N PRO A 8 16.90 -1.90 -5.88
CA PRO A 8 16.63 -3.07 -6.70
C PRO A 8 15.76 -4.08 -5.97
N LEU A 9 14.59 -4.39 -6.50
CA LEU A 9 13.69 -5.40 -5.96
C LEU A 9 14.01 -6.76 -6.55
N THR A 10 13.78 -7.82 -5.77
CA THR A 10 13.93 -9.20 -6.22
C THR A 10 12.57 -9.78 -6.53
N LEU A 11 12.41 -10.31 -7.75
CA LEU A 11 11.25 -11.06 -8.17
C LEU A 11 11.51 -12.56 -8.02
N SER A 12 10.56 -13.30 -7.49
CA SER A 12 10.57 -14.77 -7.44
C SER A 12 9.43 -15.32 -8.28
N THR A 13 9.70 -16.41 -9.02
CA THR A 13 8.68 -17.12 -9.83
C THR A 13 7.65 -17.80 -8.93
N LEU A 14 6.38 -17.81 -9.38
CA LEU A 14 5.29 -18.48 -8.67
C LEU A 14 4.92 -19.84 -9.29
N ASP A 15 5.17 -20.03 -10.58
CA ASP A 15 4.65 -21.17 -11.36
C ASP A 15 5.68 -22.27 -11.65
N SER A 16 6.94 -22.09 -11.27
CA SER A 16 8.00 -23.09 -11.52
C SER A 16 8.19 -24.05 -10.35
N ARG A 17 8.50 -25.32 -10.66
CA ARG A 17 8.89 -26.33 -9.63
C ARG A 17 10.15 -25.92 -8.88
N GLU A 18 11.01 -25.11 -9.52
CA GLU A 18 12.16 -24.48 -8.91
C GLU A 18 11.91 -22.97 -8.83
N ILE A 19 12.06 -22.41 -7.64
CA ILE A 19 11.94 -20.97 -7.41
C ILE A 19 13.17 -20.30 -8.00
N SER A 20 12.99 -19.56 -9.08
CA SER A 20 14.03 -18.72 -9.65
C SER A 20 13.87 -17.27 -9.18
N GLU A 21 14.98 -16.63 -8.84
CA GLU A 21 15.01 -15.26 -8.34
C GLU A 21 15.71 -14.34 -9.34
N TYR A 22 15.13 -13.17 -9.54
CA TYR A 22 15.62 -12.15 -10.47
C TYR A 22 15.72 -10.81 -9.74
N VAL A 23 16.95 -10.33 -9.55
CA VAL A 23 17.17 -8.99 -8.99
C VAL A 23 17.02 -7.97 -10.11
N VAL A 24 16.07 -7.07 -9.99
CA VAL A 24 15.78 -6.05 -11.01
C VAL A 24 16.61 -4.80 -10.73
N HIS A 25 17.86 -4.80 -11.16
CA HIS A 25 18.72 -3.61 -11.20
C HIS A 25 18.30 -2.69 -12.34
N ARG A 26 18.02 -3.29 -13.51
CA ARG A 26 17.55 -2.66 -14.73
C ARG A 26 16.42 -3.48 -15.33
N GLY A 27 15.38 -2.79 -15.78
CA GLY A 27 14.18 -3.44 -16.31
C GLY A 27 14.39 -4.20 -17.63
N ASP A 28 15.34 -3.75 -18.45
CA ASP A 28 15.69 -4.39 -19.72
C ASP A 28 16.15 -5.85 -19.55
N SER A 29 16.84 -6.18 -18.44
CA SER A 29 17.28 -7.53 -18.16
C SER A 29 16.14 -8.52 -17.91
N LEU A 30 15.03 -8.06 -17.36
CA LEU A 30 13.82 -8.86 -17.16
C LEU A 30 13.07 -9.06 -18.50
N LEU A 31 12.96 -7.98 -19.27
CA LEU A 31 12.27 -7.95 -20.57
C LEU A 31 13.00 -8.71 -21.67
N SER A 32 14.30 -8.95 -21.53
CA SER A 32 15.05 -9.81 -22.46
C SER A 32 14.76 -11.29 -22.27
N ARG A 33 14.22 -11.68 -21.10
CA ARG A 33 13.95 -13.09 -20.75
C ARG A 33 12.50 -13.48 -20.85
N PHE A 34 11.59 -12.53 -20.60
CA PHE A 34 10.16 -12.80 -20.50
C PHE A 34 9.38 -11.81 -21.36
N GLN A 35 8.46 -12.32 -22.14
CA GLN A 35 7.59 -11.53 -22.99
C GLN A 35 6.35 -11.05 -22.25
N ASN A 36 5.67 -11.96 -21.56
CA ASN A 36 4.46 -11.69 -20.79
C ASN A 36 4.73 -11.89 -19.30
N ILE A 37 4.61 -10.83 -18.52
CA ILE A 37 4.95 -10.77 -17.09
C ILE A 37 3.73 -10.35 -16.30
N LEU A 38 3.40 -11.11 -15.25
CA LEU A 38 2.36 -10.78 -14.28
C LEU A 38 2.97 -10.74 -12.87
N ILE A 39 3.02 -9.54 -12.29
CA ILE A 39 3.55 -9.32 -10.94
C ILE A 39 2.39 -9.28 -9.95
N ILE A 40 2.29 -10.30 -9.10
CA ILE A 40 1.20 -10.46 -8.13
C ILE A 40 1.76 -10.31 -6.73
N ASP A 41 1.33 -9.28 -5.99
CA ASP A 41 1.72 -9.12 -4.60
C ASP A 41 0.76 -8.23 -3.81
N ASN A 42 0.93 -8.24 -2.49
CA ASN A 42 0.17 -7.41 -1.57
C ASN A 42 0.43 -5.90 -1.78
N ALA A 43 -0.39 -5.07 -1.13
CA ALA A 43 -0.19 -3.63 -1.11
C ALA A 43 1.15 -3.25 -0.47
N GLY A 44 1.75 -2.17 -0.95
CA GLY A 44 2.98 -1.62 -0.35
C GLY A 44 4.28 -2.32 -0.73
N MET A 45 4.23 -3.43 -1.48
CA MET A 45 5.41 -4.17 -1.93
C MET A 45 6.22 -3.47 -3.04
N GLY A 46 5.71 -2.37 -3.59
CA GLY A 46 6.42 -1.58 -4.58
C GLY A 46 6.13 -1.92 -6.04
N LYS A 47 5.03 -2.64 -6.36
CA LYS A 47 4.64 -3.01 -7.73
C LYS A 47 4.65 -1.84 -8.72
N SER A 48 3.89 -0.79 -8.43
CA SER A 48 3.82 0.39 -9.31
C SER A 48 5.14 1.17 -9.38
N THR A 49 5.94 1.16 -8.30
CA THR A 49 7.28 1.77 -8.30
C THR A 49 8.22 0.98 -9.21
N LEU A 50 8.19 -0.34 -9.14
CA LEU A 50 8.94 -1.23 -10.02
C LEU A 50 8.53 -1.06 -11.48
N MET A 51 7.21 -1.02 -11.76
CA MET A 51 6.68 -0.72 -13.09
C MET A 51 7.27 0.57 -13.66
N LYS A 52 7.14 1.67 -12.91
CA LYS A 52 7.66 2.99 -13.33
C LYS A 52 9.17 2.98 -13.51
N LYS A 53 9.91 2.22 -12.69
CA LYS A 53 11.35 2.03 -12.87
C LYS A 53 11.66 1.33 -14.19
N ILE A 54 10.94 0.24 -14.51
CA ILE A 54 11.13 -0.51 -15.77
C ILE A 54 10.81 0.39 -16.97
N VAL A 55 9.72 1.20 -16.90
CA VAL A 55 9.36 2.18 -17.95
C VAL A 55 10.52 3.16 -18.21
N ILE A 56 11.10 3.73 -17.15
CA ILE A 56 12.23 4.65 -17.28
C ILE A 56 13.45 3.94 -17.91
N ASP A 57 13.74 2.72 -17.48
CA ASP A 57 14.85 1.95 -18.04
C ASP A 57 14.65 1.62 -19.52
N VAL A 58 13.41 1.34 -19.93
CA VAL A 58 13.08 1.14 -21.36
C VAL A 58 13.33 2.43 -22.15
N ILE A 59 12.92 3.58 -21.64
CA ILE A 59 13.17 4.88 -22.27
C ILE A 59 14.68 5.15 -22.42
N ASP A 60 15.44 4.85 -21.37
CA ASP A 60 16.86 5.20 -21.33
C ASP A 60 17.77 4.21 -22.12
N TYR A 61 17.38 2.94 -22.21
CA TYR A 61 18.28 1.87 -22.67
C TYR A 61 17.72 0.96 -23.76
N SER A 62 16.45 1.09 -24.14
CA SER A 62 15.81 0.26 -25.18
C SER A 62 15.50 1.07 -26.44
N LYS A 63 15.27 0.35 -27.55
CA LYS A 63 14.71 0.92 -28.78
C LYS A 63 13.18 0.79 -28.81
N GLU A 64 12.63 0.04 -27.89
CA GLU A 64 11.20 -0.20 -27.76
C GLU A 64 10.52 1.00 -27.10
N VAL A 65 9.25 1.24 -27.43
CA VAL A 65 8.48 2.37 -26.92
C VAL A 65 7.58 1.91 -25.77
N PRO A 66 7.76 2.40 -24.53
CA PRO A 66 6.92 2.01 -23.42
C PRO A 66 5.58 2.73 -23.44
N ILE A 67 4.49 2.00 -23.28
CA ILE A 67 3.13 2.53 -23.08
C ILE A 67 2.66 2.14 -21.68
N TYR A 68 2.55 3.13 -20.79
CA TYR A 68 2.12 2.92 -19.39
C TYR A 68 0.65 3.31 -19.23
N ILE A 69 -0.15 2.37 -18.76
CA ILE A 69 -1.60 2.53 -18.59
C ILE A 69 -2.00 2.10 -17.18
N GLU A 70 -2.58 3.01 -16.44
CA GLU A 70 -3.29 2.69 -15.21
C GLU A 70 -4.65 2.08 -15.60
N LEU A 71 -4.85 0.79 -15.35
CA LEU A 71 -6.03 0.05 -15.84
C LEU A 71 -7.37 0.64 -15.37
N ARG A 72 -7.39 1.33 -14.25
CA ARG A 72 -8.56 2.06 -13.75
C ARG A 72 -9.03 3.20 -14.68
N THR A 73 -8.19 3.62 -15.61
CA THR A 73 -8.54 4.69 -16.58
C THR A 73 -9.18 4.15 -17.84
N LEU A 74 -9.12 2.84 -18.07
CA LEU A 74 -9.70 2.21 -19.24
C LEU A 74 -11.25 2.18 -19.16
N THR A 75 -11.86 2.37 -20.31
CA THR A 75 -13.31 2.27 -20.52
C THR A 75 -13.71 0.90 -21.06
N ASN A 76 -14.97 0.73 -21.47
CA ASN A 76 -15.46 -0.50 -22.09
C ASN A 76 -15.08 -0.64 -23.59
N ALA A 77 -14.43 0.35 -24.20
CA ALA A 77 -13.96 0.26 -25.58
C ALA A 77 -12.80 -0.76 -25.73
N PRO A 78 -12.55 -1.29 -26.93
CA PRO A 78 -11.41 -2.16 -27.22
C PRO A 78 -10.07 -1.53 -26.77
N ILE A 79 -9.15 -2.36 -26.23
CA ILE A 79 -7.90 -1.86 -25.66
C ILE A 79 -7.04 -1.18 -26.74
N ASN A 80 -6.95 -1.75 -27.93
CA ASN A 80 -6.21 -1.20 -29.07
C ASN A 80 -6.69 0.21 -29.46
N GLU A 81 -8.00 0.44 -29.48
CA GLU A 81 -8.57 1.76 -29.76
C GLU A 81 -8.19 2.78 -28.67
N GLN A 82 -8.31 2.39 -27.42
CA GLN A 82 -7.93 3.26 -26.31
C GLN A 82 -6.44 3.58 -26.29
N ILE A 83 -5.59 2.62 -26.67
CA ILE A 83 -4.15 2.86 -26.81
C ILE A 83 -3.89 3.82 -27.97
N LYS A 84 -4.51 3.62 -29.14
CA LYS A 84 -4.37 4.54 -30.29
C LYS A 84 -4.75 5.96 -29.88
N SER A 85 -5.87 6.13 -29.16
CA SER A 85 -6.30 7.42 -28.64
C SER A 85 -5.29 8.04 -27.67
N LEU A 86 -4.78 7.25 -26.74
CA LEU A 86 -3.82 7.70 -25.73
C LEU A 86 -2.53 8.26 -26.35
N ILE A 87 -2.07 7.66 -27.45
CA ILE A 87 -0.83 8.05 -28.13
C ILE A 87 -1.06 8.97 -29.35
N GLY A 88 -2.31 9.43 -29.56
CA GLY A 88 -2.67 10.38 -30.62
C GLY A 88 -2.66 9.78 -32.03
N LEU A 89 -2.90 8.49 -32.18
CA LEU A 89 -2.93 7.78 -33.45
C LEU A 89 -4.36 7.52 -33.98
N ASP A 90 -5.38 8.15 -33.40
CA ASP A 90 -6.79 7.97 -33.80
C ASP A 90 -7.07 8.31 -35.26
N SER A 91 -6.32 9.26 -35.82
CA SER A 91 -6.49 9.74 -37.19
C SER A 91 -5.85 8.83 -38.26
N LEU A 92 -5.09 7.83 -37.83
CA LEU A 92 -4.42 6.92 -38.76
C LEU A 92 -5.33 5.73 -39.08
N ASN A 93 -5.69 5.60 -40.36
CA ASN A 93 -6.50 4.50 -40.88
C ASN A 93 -5.73 3.16 -41.00
N ASP A 94 -4.68 2.97 -40.20
CA ASP A 94 -3.90 1.73 -40.20
C ASP A 94 -4.24 0.91 -38.95
N ASP A 95 -5.06 -0.10 -39.11
CA ASP A 95 -5.50 -0.98 -38.02
C ASP A 95 -4.33 -1.76 -37.40
N ASN A 96 -3.24 -1.95 -38.15
CA ASN A 96 -2.08 -2.72 -37.72
C ASN A 96 -0.91 -1.87 -37.22
N ILE A 97 -1.11 -0.56 -36.98
CA ILE A 97 -0.02 0.33 -36.57
C ILE A 97 0.63 -0.10 -35.26
N LEU A 98 -0.15 -0.63 -34.33
CA LEU A 98 0.35 -1.12 -33.04
C LEU A 98 1.25 -2.37 -33.17
N GLN A 99 1.12 -3.14 -34.27
CA GLN A 99 1.96 -4.30 -34.57
C GLN A 99 3.27 -3.92 -35.27
N LYS A 100 3.31 -2.75 -35.94
CA LYS A 100 4.47 -2.26 -36.70
C LYS A 100 5.53 -1.60 -35.82
N ILE A 101 5.13 -1.11 -34.67
CA ILE A 101 6.00 -0.39 -33.73
C ILE A 101 6.33 -1.34 -32.57
N PRO A 102 7.60 -1.47 -32.16
CA PRO A 102 7.99 -2.33 -31.05
C PRO A 102 7.59 -1.69 -29.72
N PHE A 103 6.31 -1.83 -29.34
CA PHE A 103 5.79 -1.34 -28.07
C PHE A 103 6.01 -2.35 -26.94
N ILE A 104 6.20 -1.82 -25.74
CA ILE A 104 6.09 -2.55 -24.48
C ILE A 104 4.91 -1.97 -23.70
N TYR A 105 3.93 -2.81 -23.38
CA TYR A 105 2.72 -2.40 -22.69
C TYR A 105 2.83 -2.66 -21.18
N PHE A 106 2.57 -1.64 -20.38
CA PHE A 106 2.58 -1.67 -18.93
C PHE A 106 1.18 -1.42 -18.41
N PHE A 107 0.52 -2.46 -17.94
CA PHE A 107 -0.83 -2.44 -17.38
C PHE A 107 -0.77 -2.47 -15.85
N ASP A 108 -0.88 -1.31 -15.20
CA ASP A 108 -0.75 -1.20 -13.75
C ASP A 108 -2.12 -1.27 -13.06
N GLY A 109 -2.25 -2.18 -12.08
CA GLY A 109 -3.35 -2.20 -11.13
C GLY A 109 -4.64 -2.90 -11.57
N VAL A 110 -4.61 -4.19 -11.94
CA VAL A 110 -5.84 -4.99 -12.18
C VAL A 110 -6.76 -4.99 -10.96
N ASP A 111 -6.20 -4.95 -9.76
CA ASP A 111 -6.95 -4.93 -8.50
C ASP A 111 -7.69 -3.60 -8.25
N GLU A 112 -7.35 -2.53 -8.97
CA GLU A 112 -8.00 -1.22 -8.88
C GLU A 112 -9.31 -1.13 -9.69
N ILE A 113 -9.62 -2.17 -10.49
CA ILE A 113 -10.79 -2.23 -11.35
C ILE A 113 -12.02 -2.67 -10.54
N PRO A 114 -13.19 -2.04 -10.72
CA PRO A 114 -14.44 -2.48 -10.11
C PRO A 114 -14.76 -3.95 -10.46
N PHE A 115 -15.28 -4.67 -9.47
CA PHE A 115 -15.49 -6.13 -9.56
C PHE A 115 -16.40 -6.53 -10.74
N ASP A 116 -17.40 -5.74 -11.04
CA ASP A 116 -18.41 -5.98 -12.08
C ASP A 116 -17.83 -5.96 -13.51
N ILE A 117 -16.77 -5.19 -13.76
CA ILE A 117 -16.12 -5.07 -15.07
C ILE A 117 -14.75 -5.77 -15.14
N LYS A 118 -14.21 -6.21 -14.01
CA LYS A 118 -12.85 -6.78 -13.92
C LYS A 118 -12.66 -8.00 -14.82
N ASN A 119 -13.56 -8.95 -14.75
CA ASN A 119 -13.48 -10.19 -15.53
C ASN A 119 -13.53 -9.93 -17.04
N ASP A 120 -14.35 -8.98 -17.47
CA ASP A 120 -14.42 -8.57 -18.86
C ASP A 120 -13.11 -7.90 -19.31
N LEU A 121 -12.58 -6.99 -18.51
CA LEU A 121 -11.32 -6.32 -18.83
C LEU A 121 -10.15 -7.32 -18.91
N ILE A 122 -10.08 -8.31 -18.02
CA ILE A 122 -9.04 -9.35 -18.08
C ILE A 122 -9.14 -10.15 -19.37
N LYS A 123 -10.35 -10.51 -19.80
CA LYS A 123 -10.55 -11.19 -21.10
C LYS A 123 -10.08 -10.32 -22.26
N ARG A 124 -10.41 -9.02 -22.24
CA ARG A 124 -9.94 -8.08 -23.27
C ARG A 124 -8.42 -7.92 -23.27
N ILE A 125 -7.77 -7.90 -22.10
CA ILE A 125 -6.31 -7.90 -21.99
C ILE A 125 -5.72 -9.17 -22.58
N LYS A 126 -6.35 -10.33 -22.31
CA LYS A 126 -5.94 -11.61 -22.90
C LYS A 126 -6.06 -11.57 -24.42
N THR A 127 -7.21 -11.19 -24.97
CA THR A 127 -7.42 -11.04 -26.41
C THR A 127 -6.38 -10.10 -27.02
N PHE A 128 -6.14 -8.94 -26.40
CA PHE A 128 -5.11 -8.00 -26.83
C PHE A 128 -3.70 -8.64 -26.84
N SER A 129 -3.36 -9.43 -25.82
CA SER A 129 -2.08 -10.16 -25.78
C SER A 129 -1.96 -11.18 -26.91
N ASP A 130 -3.05 -11.88 -27.23
CA ASP A 130 -3.09 -12.88 -28.31
C ASP A 130 -2.99 -12.21 -29.71
N GLU A 131 -3.52 -11.00 -29.86
CA GLU A 131 -3.43 -10.18 -31.09
C GLU A 131 -2.05 -9.52 -31.28
N MET A 132 -1.25 -9.41 -30.21
CA MET A 132 0.07 -8.75 -30.21
C MET A 132 1.19 -9.73 -29.83
N PRO A 133 1.41 -10.81 -30.60
CA PRO A 133 2.32 -11.90 -30.21
C PRO A 133 3.79 -11.48 -30.08
N ASP A 134 4.21 -10.43 -30.79
CA ASP A 134 5.59 -9.92 -30.77
C ASP A 134 5.81 -8.82 -29.72
N SER A 135 4.74 -8.35 -29.07
CA SER A 135 4.81 -7.31 -28.06
C SER A 135 5.13 -7.88 -26.68
N LYS A 136 5.71 -7.07 -25.84
CA LYS A 136 5.93 -7.41 -24.42
C LYS A 136 4.85 -6.76 -23.57
N ILE A 137 4.30 -7.53 -22.63
CA ILE A 137 3.23 -7.06 -21.76
C ILE A 137 3.60 -7.33 -20.29
N ILE A 138 3.54 -6.29 -19.48
CA ILE A 138 3.75 -6.38 -18.03
C ILE A 138 2.48 -5.94 -17.33
N ILE A 139 1.99 -6.78 -16.42
CA ILE A 139 0.76 -6.53 -15.65
C ILE A 139 1.10 -6.54 -14.17
N THR A 140 0.52 -5.63 -13.37
CA THR A 140 0.57 -5.71 -11.93
C THR A 140 -0.82 -5.91 -11.33
N SER A 141 -0.88 -6.68 -10.25
CA SER A 141 -2.12 -6.91 -9.50
C SER A 141 -1.83 -7.31 -8.04
N ARG A 142 -2.87 -7.25 -7.21
CA ARG A 142 -2.92 -8.04 -5.99
C ARG A 142 -3.42 -9.45 -6.30
N PRO A 143 -3.25 -10.41 -5.34
CA PRO A 143 -3.82 -11.75 -5.49
C PRO A 143 -5.33 -11.68 -5.74
N ASP A 144 -5.76 -12.24 -6.87
CA ASP A 144 -7.16 -12.29 -7.30
C ASP A 144 -7.39 -13.56 -8.15
N GLN A 145 -8.54 -14.21 -7.96
CA GLN A 145 -8.86 -15.44 -8.72
C GLN A 145 -9.03 -15.20 -10.22
N SER A 146 -9.48 -14.01 -10.60
CA SER A 146 -9.65 -13.65 -12.03
C SER A 146 -8.34 -13.67 -12.82
N LEU A 147 -7.18 -13.56 -12.16
CA LEU A 147 -5.86 -13.64 -12.79
C LEU A 147 -5.53 -15.03 -13.36
N LEU A 148 -6.31 -16.06 -13.04
CA LEU A 148 -6.14 -17.40 -13.62
C LEU A 148 -6.37 -17.40 -15.13
N GLU A 149 -7.15 -16.48 -15.67
CA GLU A 149 -7.35 -16.30 -17.10
C GLU A 149 -6.06 -15.93 -17.86
N LEU A 150 -5.10 -15.31 -17.16
CA LEU A 150 -3.79 -14.90 -17.70
C LEU A 150 -2.75 -16.01 -17.53
N HIS A 151 -3.09 -17.26 -17.85
CA HIS A 151 -2.23 -18.43 -17.66
C HIS A 151 -0.98 -18.44 -18.56
N ALA A 152 -0.99 -17.71 -19.67
CA ALA A 152 0.18 -17.55 -20.56
C ALA A 152 1.24 -16.57 -20.01
N PHE A 153 0.94 -15.86 -18.92
CA PHE A 153 1.87 -14.90 -18.31
C PHE A 153 2.78 -15.59 -17.29
N ASN A 154 4.06 -15.26 -17.33
CA ASN A 154 5.02 -15.65 -16.31
C ASN A 154 4.71 -14.89 -15.01
N ARG A 155 4.41 -15.63 -13.95
CA ARG A 155 3.95 -15.05 -12.68
C ARG A 155 5.10 -14.84 -11.71
N PHE A 156 5.15 -13.63 -11.15
CA PHE A 156 6.18 -13.24 -10.20
C PHE A 156 5.57 -12.63 -8.94
N LYS A 157 6.30 -12.80 -7.85
CA LYS A 157 6.08 -12.14 -6.57
C LYS A 157 7.29 -11.32 -6.22
N ILE A 158 7.09 -10.16 -5.58
CA ILE A 158 8.18 -9.35 -5.05
C ILE A 158 8.64 -9.95 -3.72
N LYS A 159 9.91 -10.23 -3.60
CA LYS A 159 10.49 -10.67 -2.34
C LYS A 159 10.45 -9.55 -1.31
N PRO A 160 10.16 -9.85 -0.02
CA PRO A 160 10.37 -8.87 1.04
C PRO A 160 11.77 -8.27 0.98
N LEU A 161 11.90 -7.00 1.31
CA LEU A 161 13.20 -6.34 1.40
C LEU A 161 14.10 -7.07 2.41
N ASP A 162 15.34 -7.26 2.05
CA ASP A 162 16.36 -7.61 3.03
C ASP A 162 16.77 -6.35 3.83
N ILE A 163 17.52 -6.58 4.90
CA ILE A 163 17.90 -5.51 5.83
C ILE A 163 18.78 -4.44 5.16
N ASN A 164 19.62 -4.83 4.19
CA ASN A 164 20.50 -3.89 3.47
C ASN A 164 19.70 -3.06 2.48
N GLN A 165 18.74 -3.67 1.77
CA GLN A 165 17.80 -2.97 0.90
C GLN A 165 17.01 -1.93 1.71
N SER A 166 16.53 -2.30 2.89
CA SER A 166 15.78 -1.41 3.78
C SER A 166 16.63 -0.24 4.28
N TYR A 167 17.87 -0.48 4.68
CA TYR A 167 18.81 0.58 5.08
C TYR A 167 19.15 1.50 3.91
N ASN A 168 19.32 0.94 2.71
CA ASN A 168 19.56 1.76 1.52
C ASN A 168 18.34 2.63 1.19
N LEU A 169 17.15 2.08 1.30
CA LEU A 169 15.92 2.85 1.06
C LEU A 169 15.77 4.00 2.08
N ILE A 170 16.08 3.77 3.36
CA ILE A 170 16.11 4.82 4.40
C ILE A 170 17.10 5.93 4.01
N ARG A 171 18.31 5.57 3.53
CA ARG A 171 19.31 6.57 3.11
C ARG A 171 18.84 7.37 1.89
N LEU A 172 18.22 6.71 0.91
CA LEU A 172 17.68 7.39 -0.26
C LEU A 172 16.57 8.38 0.11
N TYR A 173 15.70 8.03 1.05
CA TYR A 173 14.71 8.97 1.58
C TYR A 173 15.36 10.17 2.28
N ASP A 174 16.42 9.96 3.06
CA ASP A 174 17.13 11.04 3.74
C ASP A 174 17.77 12.01 2.75
N ILE A 175 18.55 11.49 1.78
CA ILE A 175 19.16 12.27 0.70
C ILE A 175 18.12 13.12 -0.02
N ASN A 176 17.01 12.50 -0.44
CA ASN A 176 15.97 13.19 -1.24
C ASN A 176 15.10 14.16 -0.42
N SER A 177 15.11 14.03 0.91
CA SER A 177 14.34 14.90 1.79
C SER A 177 15.16 16.04 2.43
N SER A 178 16.48 16.01 2.27
CA SER A 178 17.40 17.00 2.86
C SER A 178 17.47 18.26 1.99
N LYS A 179 17.15 19.40 2.55
CA LYS A 179 17.32 20.72 1.91
C LYS A 179 18.79 21.19 1.84
N ILE A 180 19.65 20.60 2.63
CA ILE A 180 21.08 20.94 2.78
C ILE A 180 21.86 19.71 2.34
N GLY A 181 22.29 19.67 1.08
CA GLY A 181 23.16 18.70 0.43
C GLY A 181 23.28 17.32 1.11
N ASN A 182 23.27 16.25 0.39
CA ASN A 182 23.47 14.82 0.72
C ASN A 182 23.81 14.44 2.20
N SER A 183 23.09 15.01 3.18
CA SER A 183 23.29 14.70 4.59
C SER A 183 22.61 13.37 4.94
N LEU A 184 23.38 12.39 5.40
CA LEU A 184 22.90 11.09 5.88
C LEU A 184 22.78 11.05 7.41
N ILE A 185 22.65 12.20 8.08
CA ILE A 185 22.65 12.27 9.53
C ILE A 185 21.46 11.55 10.14
N LEU A 186 20.27 11.81 9.60
CA LEU A 186 19.03 11.24 10.11
C LEU A 186 18.94 9.73 9.83
N SER A 187 19.27 9.32 8.62
CA SER A 187 19.27 7.90 8.24
C SER A 187 20.29 7.09 9.03
N ASN A 188 21.51 7.61 9.24
CA ASN A 188 22.53 6.91 10.02
C ASN A 188 22.10 6.75 11.48
N LYS A 189 21.48 7.78 12.07
CA LYS A 189 20.97 7.71 13.42
C LYS A 189 19.83 6.68 13.53
N LEU A 190 18.85 6.73 12.61
CA LEU A 190 17.75 5.77 12.56
C LEU A 190 18.26 4.33 12.41
N ILE A 191 19.19 4.10 11.48
CA ILE A 191 19.77 2.77 11.25
C ILE A 191 20.53 2.26 12.48
N SER A 192 21.24 3.13 13.20
CA SER A 192 21.92 2.76 14.43
C SER A 192 20.94 2.34 15.53
N GLU A 193 19.84 3.08 15.70
CA GLU A 193 18.78 2.71 16.64
C GLU A 193 18.11 1.39 16.28
N ILE A 194 17.81 1.15 14.99
CA ILE A 194 17.26 -0.12 14.51
C ILE A 194 18.19 -1.29 14.83
N LYS A 195 19.51 -1.14 14.62
CA LYS A 195 20.51 -2.17 14.93
C LYS A 195 20.49 -2.52 16.42
N LEU A 196 20.49 -1.50 17.30
CA LEU A 196 20.42 -1.70 18.74
C LEU A 196 19.12 -2.40 19.19
N MET A 197 18.00 -2.11 18.52
CA MET A 197 16.72 -2.76 18.81
C MET A 197 16.71 -4.21 18.34
N LYS A 198 17.34 -4.52 17.21
CA LYS A 198 17.46 -5.88 16.69
C LYS A 198 18.27 -6.78 17.63
N GLU A 199 19.35 -6.27 18.22
CA GLU A 199 20.15 -6.98 19.21
C GLU A 199 19.36 -7.34 20.49
N LYS A 200 18.30 -6.60 20.79
CA LYS A 200 17.43 -6.78 21.96
C LYS A 200 16.16 -7.59 21.66
N ASP A 201 16.14 -8.31 20.54
CA ASP A 201 15.05 -9.22 20.11
C ASP A 201 13.68 -8.54 19.93
N ASN A 202 13.68 -7.28 19.51
CA ASN A 202 12.46 -6.56 19.21
C ASN A 202 11.97 -6.89 17.78
N SER A 203 11.23 -7.99 17.64
CA SER A 203 10.73 -8.52 16.36
C SER A 203 9.78 -7.57 15.62
N ALA A 204 9.08 -6.69 16.35
CA ALA A 204 8.09 -5.80 15.77
C ALA A 204 8.67 -4.85 14.72
N ILE A 205 9.85 -4.26 14.99
CA ILE A 205 10.46 -3.32 14.05
C ILE A 205 11.00 -4.01 12.81
N ILE A 206 11.41 -5.28 12.92
CA ILE A 206 11.93 -6.06 11.79
C ILE A 206 10.84 -6.25 10.74
N GLU A 207 9.59 -6.45 11.18
CA GLU A 207 8.43 -6.59 10.29
C GLU A 207 8.22 -5.33 9.43
N PHE A 208 8.46 -4.12 9.97
CA PHE A 208 8.40 -2.87 9.21
C PHE A 208 9.48 -2.73 8.15
N LEU A 209 10.60 -3.41 8.32
CA LEU A 209 11.72 -3.32 7.38
C LEU A 209 11.57 -4.23 6.16
N THR A 210 10.56 -5.10 6.13
CA THR A 210 10.36 -6.06 5.03
C THR A 210 9.62 -5.47 3.83
N THR A 211 8.93 -4.36 4.02
CA THR A 211 8.03 -3.78 3.02
C THR A 211 8.41 -2.34 2.72
N PRO A 212 8.59 -1.94 1.45
CA PRO A 212 8.96 -0.56 1.08
C PRO A 212 8.06 0.51 1.69
N LEU A 213 6.74 0.27 1.72
CA LEU A 213 5.79 1.20 2.33
C LEU A 213 6.07 1.40 3.82
N TYR A 214 6.33 0.33 4.55
CA TYR A 214 6.63 0.44 5.97
C TYR A 214 7.95 1.14 6.26
N VAL A 215 8.97 0.89 5.46
CA VAL A 215 10.24 1.60 5.56
C VAL A 215 10.02 3.09 5.36
N SER A 216 9.16 3.49 4.40
CA SER A 216 8.82 4.89 4.19
C SER A 216 8.09 5.50 5.38
N LEU A 217 7.10 4.81 5.93
CA LEU A 217 6.36 5.27 7.11
C LEU A 217 7.25 5.39 8.34
N LEU A 218 8.16 4.43 8.55
CA LEU A 218 9.14 4.47 9.62
C LEU A 218 10.06 5.70 9.49
N PHE A 219 10.58 5.94 8.28
CA PHE A 219 11.43 7.11 8.03
C PHE A 219 10.67 8.43 8.26
N CYS A 220 9.44 8.54 7.76
CA CYS A 220 8.57 9.70 7.95
C CYS A 220 8.31 9.97 9.44
N SER A 221 7.93 8.93 10.18
CA SER A 221 7.69 9.00 11.62
C SER A 221 8.95 9.43 12.39
N TYR A 222 10.11 8.84 12.05
CA TYR A 222 11.38 9.20 12.69
C TYR A 222 11.84 10.62 12.36
N LYS A 223 11.59 11.09 11.15
CA LYS A 223 11.87 12.48 10.75
C LYS A 223 11.05 13.47 11.55
N TYR A 224 9.79 13.13 11.84
CA TYR A 224 8.90 13.94 12.69
C TYR A 224 9.36 13.92 14.15
N LYS A 225 9.61 12.74 14.71
CA LYS A 225 10.07 12.54 16.09
C LYS A 225 11.20 11.50 16.09
N PRO A 226 12.46 11.93 16.28
CA PRO A 226 13.63 11.08 16.08
C PRO A 226 13.88 10.11 17.25
N VAL A 227 12.85 9.32 17.58
CA VAL A 227 12.87 8.24 18.57
C VAL A 227 12.00 7.10 18.03
N ILE A 228 12.49 5.87 18.08
CA ILE A 228 11.72 4.69 17.78
C ILE A 228 11.13 4.13 19.07
N PRO A 229 9.80 4.14 19.23
CA PRO A 229 9.17 3.52 20.38
C PRO A 229 9.41 2.00 20.41
N ARG A 230 9.63 1.45 21.60
CA ARG A 230 9.80 -0.01 21.76
C ARG A 230 8.49 -0.77 21.69
N ARG A 231 7.40 -0.14 22.06
CA ARG A 231 6.05 -0.73 22.04
C ARG A 231 5.38 -0.46 20.71
N LYS A 232 4.65 -1.43 20.17
CA LYS A 232 3.96 -1.33 18.87
C LYS A 232 2.90 -0.22 18.87
N ASP A 233 2.12 -0.10 19.94
CA ASP A 233 1.08 0.92 20.08
C ASP A 233 1.66 2.34 20.01
N LEU A 234 2.77 2.60 20.70
CA LEU A 234 3.45 3.90 20.66
C LEU A 234 4.06 4.19 19.29
N PHE A 235 4.52 3.16 18.58
CA PHE A 235 5.02 3.31 17.23
C PHE A 235 3.90 3.72 16.26
N TYR A 236 2.74 3.04 16.31
CA TYR A 236 1.61 3.40 15.46
C TYR A 236 1.04 4.78 15.79
N SER A 237 1.00 5.16 17.09
CA SER A 237 0.66 6.52 17.52
C SER A 237 1.58 7.55 16.87
N GLN A 238 2.89 7.32 16.94
CA GLN A 238 3.90 8.22 16.36
C GLN A 238 3.78 8.30 14.83
N VAL A 239 3.48 7.18 14.14
CA VAL A 239 3.20 7.18 12.70
C VAL A 239 1.97 8.01 12.39
N PHE A 240 0.89 7.86 13.16
CA PHE A 240 -0.33 8.65 12.97
C PHE A 240 -0.10 10.14 13.21
N GLU A 241 0.59 10.50 14.31
CA GLU A 241 0.97 11.88 14.62
C GLU A 241 1.78 12.49 13.46
N ALA A 242 2.80 11.77 12.97
CA ALA A 242 3.60 12.20 11.84
C ALA A 242 2.78 12.41 10.57
N LEU A 243 1.86 11.50 10.24
CA LEU A 243 0.97 11.64 9.10
C LEU A 243 -0.01 12.80 9.27
N PHE A 244 -0.47 13.03 10.49
CA PHE A 244 -1.41 14.10 10.79
C PHE A 244 -0.75 15.48 10.72
N GLU A 245 0.50 15.64 11.21
CA GLU A 245 1.18 16.93 11.30
C GLU A 245 2.03 17.26 10.06
N THR A 246 2.67 16.26 9.41
CA THR A 246 3.77 16.52 8.47
C THR A 246 3.58 15.93 7.07
N HIS A 247 2.39 15.59 6.66
CA HIS A 247 2.11 14.76 5.48
C HIS A 247 2.87 15.08 4.19
N ASP A 248 3.52 16.19 4.00
CA ASP A 248 4.13 16.54 2.70
C ASP A 248 5.67 16.48 2.69
N LEU A 249 6.25 15.26 2.91
CA LEU A 249 7.67 15.02 2.66
C LEU A 249 8.04 15.05 1.16
N SER A 250 7.04 15.08 0.26
CA SER A 250 7.25 15.09 -1.19
C SER A 250 7.35 16.50 -1.78
N LYS A 251 7.03 17.55 -1.01
CA LYS A 251 7.06 18.94 -1.47
C LYS A 251 8.10 19.76 -0.70
N GLU A 252 8.96 20.45 -1.44
CA GLU A 252 10.07 21.27 -0.96
C GLU A 252 9.66 22.51 -0.14
N THR A 253 8.38 22.76 0.00
CA THR A 253 7.84 24.02 0.57
C THR A 253 7.05 23.75 1.85
N GLY A 254 7.48 23.26 2.90
CA GLY A 254 6.84 23.27 4.23
C GLY A 254 5.32 23.57 4.35
N TYR A 255 4.56 23.26 3.30
CA TYR A 255 3.13 23.55 3.19
C TYR A 255 2.35 22.46 3.92
N VAL A 256 1.84 22.81 5.10
CA VAL A 256 0.87 22.00 5.84
C VAL A 256 -0.46 22.07 5.09
N ARG A 257 -0.92 20.97 4.52
CA ARG A 257 -2.26 20.91 3.91
C ARG A 257 -3.30 21.15 4.98
N ARG A 258 -4.10 22.19 4.79
CA ARG A 258 -5.27 22.45 5.66
C ARG A 258 -6.22 21.24 5.52
N LYS A 259 -6.58 20.67 6.66
CA LYS A 259 -7.57 19.59 6.70
C LYS A 259 -8.94 20.16 6.37
N GLU A 260 -9.62 19.56 5.39
CA GLU A 260 -10.95 20.00 4.94
C GLU A 260 -12.03 19.76 6.00
N SER A 261 -11.83 18.75 6.86
CA SER A 261 -12.72 18.45 7.99
C SER A 261 -12.65 19.50 9.10
N GLY A 262 -11.52 20.21 9.21
CA GLY A 262 -11.26 21.16 10.31
C GLY A 262 -11.08 20.52 11.68
N LEU A 263 -10.98 19.19 11.75
CA LEU A 263 -10.80 18.45 13.02
C LEU A 263 -9.38 18.55 13.54
N ASP A 264 -9.25 18.59 14.86
CA ASP A 264 -7.99 18.36 15.54
C ASP A 264 -7.63 16.85 15.57
N ILE A 265 -6.43 16.53 16.03
CA ILE A 265 -5.93 15.15 16.08
C ILE A 265 -6.77 14.25 16.99
N THR A 266 -7.34 14.79 18.05
CA THR A 266 -8.12 14.06 19.05
C THR A 266 -9.45 13.62 18.44
N ASP A 267 -10.21 14.57 17.89
CA ASP A 267 -11.50 14.30 17.24
C ASP A 267 -11.33 13.42 16.00
N PHE A 268 -10.27 13.65 15.24
CA PHE A 268 -9.93 12.83 14.09
C PHE A 268 -9.67 11.37 14.51
N SER A 269 -8.91 11.15 15.60
CA SER A 269 -8.60 9.81 16.11
C SER A 269 -9.84 9.10 16.68
N ILE A 270 -10.79 9.82 17.29
CA ILE A 270 -12.05 9.25 17.78
C ILE A 270 -12.86 8.66 16.62
N ILE A 271 -12.97 9.38 15.51
CA ILE A 271 -13.67 8.86 14.32
C ILE A 271 -12.96 7.65 13.74
N LEU A 272 -11.62 7.70 13.64
CA LEU A 272 -10.79 6.59 13.15
C LEU A 272 -10.95 5.31 13.98
N ARG A 273 -10.91 5.41 15.31
CA ARG A 273 -11.10 4.28 16.22
C ARG A 273 -12.44 3.61 15.98
N ARG A 274 -13.50 4.39 15.85
CA ARG A 274 -14.86 3.87 15.59
C ARG A 274 -14.99 3.28 14.19
N LEU A 275 -14.38 3.89 13.18
CA LEU A 275 -14.34 3.36 11.83
C LEU A 275 -13.58 2.02 11.77
N ALA A 276 -12.45 1.93 12.44
CA ALA A 276 -11.67 0.68 12.54
C ALA A 276 -12.47 -0.45 13.21
N PHE A 277 -13.18 -0.14 14.30
CA PHE A 277 -14.04 -1.10 14.96
C PHE A 277 -15.26 -1.48 14.11
N TRP A 278 -15.82 -0.52 13.36
CA TRP A 278 -16.88 -0.80 12.38
C TRP A 278 -16.37 -1.75 11.29
N CYS A 279 -15.14 -1.56 10.79
CA CYS A 279 -14.49 -2.49 9.86
C CYS A 279 -14.36 -3.90 10.46
N LEU A 280 -13.94 -4.01 11.72
CA LEU A 280 -13.81 -5.29 12.41
C LEU A 280 -15.16 -6.02 12.48
N LYS A 281 -16.25 -5.33 12.83
CA LYS A 281 -17.61 -5.89 12.87
C LYS A 281 -18.08 -6.37 11.49
N ASN A 282 -17.63 -5.73 10.43
CA ASN A 282 -17.93 -6.11 9.05
C ASN A 282 -16.86 -7.04 8.46
N ASN A 283 -16.53 -8.11 9.21
CA ASN A 283 -15.58 -9.17 8.84
C ASN A 283 -14.14 -8.70 8.60
N GLY A 284 -13.73 -7.54 9.16
CA GLY A 284 -12.42 -6.96 8.95
C GLY A 284 -12.23 -6.41 7.54
N ARG A 285 -13.31 -5.95 6.92
CA ARG A 285 -13.30 -5.35 5.58
C ARG A 285 -12.43 -4.10 5.57
N LEU A 286 -11.55 -4.02 4.58
CA LEU A 286 -10.58 -2.93 4.44
C LEU A 286 -10.88 -1.99 3.28
N GLU A 287 -11.76 -2.38 2.35
CA GLU A 287 -12.06 -1.66 1.11
C GLU A 287 -13.55 -1.31 1.04
N PHE A 288 -13.84 -0.12 0.57
CA PHE A 288 -15.19 0.45 0.54
C PHE A 288 -15.39 1.26 -0.73
N SER A 289 -16.56 1.20 -1.32
CA SER A 289 -17.01 2.23 -2.24
C SER A 289 -17.19 3.56 -1.49
N ARG A 290 -17.19 4.67 -2.21
CA ARG A 290 -17.43 5.99 -1.62
C ARG A 290 -18.73 6.04 -0.81
N GLY A 291 -19.83 5.55 -1.39
CA GLY A 291 -21.14 5.60 -0.72
C GLY A 291 -21.23 4.71 0.52
N GLU A 292 -20.48 3.58 0.56
CA GLU A 292 -20.40 2.75 1.77
C GLU A 292 -19.61 3.46 2.87
N LEU A 293 -18.48 4.08 2.53
CA LEU A 293 -17.67 4.81 3.50
C LEU A 293 -18.40 6.04 4.04
N GLU A 294 -19.10 6.79 3.17
CA GLU A 294 -19.94 7.92 3.58
C GLU A 294 -21.07 7.49 4.54
N ARG A 295 -21.75 6.37 4.27
CA ARG A 295 -22.78 5.82 5.16
C ARG A 295 -22.20 5.39 6.50
N ALA A 296 -21.07 4.68 6.50
CA ALA A 296 -20.40 4.27 7.72
C ALA A 296 -20.00 5.48 8.58
N LEU A 297 -19.40 6.49 7.97
CA LEU A 297 -19.01 7.72 8.65
C LEU A 297 -20.21 8.49 9.18
N THR A 298 -21.31 8.58 8.42
CA THR A 298 -22.57 9.22 8.87
C THR A 298 -23.14 8.50 10.11
N GLU A 299 -23.15 7.16 10.11
CA GLU A 299 -23.57 6.37 11.26
C GLU A 299 -22.69 6.61 12.49
N ILE A 300 -21.36 6.67 12.27
CA ILE A 300 -20.37 6.86 13.33
C ILE A 300 -20.49 8.26 13.93
N THR A 301 -20.48 9.29 13.09
CA THR A 301 -20.50 10.69 13.52
C THR A 301 -21.83 11.10 14.14
N GLY A 302 -22.97 10.54 13.66
CA GLY A 302 -24.27 10.75 14.25
C GLY A 302 -24.43 10.25 15.70
N LYS A 303 -23.51 9.37 16.16
CA LYS A 303 -23.45 8.88 17.55
C LYS A 303 -22.46 9.66 18.41
N LEU A 304 -21.72 10.62 17.85
CA LEU A 304 -20.74 11.44 18.56
C LEU A 304 -21.39 12.76 19.02
N LYS A 305 -21.23 13.06 20.30
CA LYS A 305 -21.65 14.37 20.85
C LYS A 305 -20.47 15.34 20.72
N GLY A 306 -20.72 16.52 20.16
CA GLY A 306 -19.73 17.60 20.07
C GLY A 306 -18.81 17.54 18.85
N ILE A 307 -18.80 16.44 18.08
CA ILE A 307 -18.03 16.33 16.85
C ILE A 307 -19.00 16.37 15.65
N SER A 308 -18.87 17.41 14.84
CA SER A 308 -19.64 17.58 13.61
C SER A 308 -18.72 17.65 12.42
N VAL A 309 -18.83 16.68 11.51
CA VAL A 309 -18.01 16.64 10.30
C VAL A 309 -18.81 16.09 9.12
N LYS A 310 -18.59 16.66 7.94
CA LYS A 310 -19.15 16.11 6.71
C LYS A 310 -18.34 14.87 6.30
N PRO A 311 -18.96 13.71 6.07
CA PRO A 311 -18.24 12.49 5.66
C PRO A 311 -17.29 12.70 4.48
N ILE A 312 -17.72 13.49 3.50
CA ILE A 312 -16.91 13.77 2.30
C ILE A 312 -15.60 14.50 2.61
N THR A 313 -15.60 15.48 3.52
CA THR A 313 -14.38 16.21 3.91
C THR A 313 -13.44 15.33 4.72
N PHE A 314 -13.99 14.45 5.57
CA PHE A 314 -13.19 13.47 6.30
C PHE A 314 -12.55 12.43 5.38
N ILE A 315 -13.29 11.94 4.37
CA ILE A 315 -12.73 11.03 3.34
C ILE A 315 -11.63 11.71 2.53
N SER A 316 -11.81 12.99 2.19
CA SER A 316 -10.78 13.79 1.53
C SER A 316 -9.51 13.86 2.39
N ASP A 317 -9.64 14.16 3.67
CA ASP A 317 -8.52 14.20 4.59
C ASP A 317 -7.83 12.83 4.73
N LEU A 318 -8.61 11.76 4.89
CA LEU A 318 -8.07 10.38 4.96
C LEU A 318 -7.26 9.98 3.73
N THR A 319 -7.54 10.60 2.59
CA THR A 319 -6.90 10.23 1.31
C THR A 319 -5.73 11.15 0.97
N TYR A 320 -5.86 12.45 1.28
CA TYR A 320 -4.92 13.47 0.78
C TYR A 320 -4.14 14.18 1.88
N SER A 321 -4.76 14.52 3.00
CA SER A 321 -4.13 15.31 4.06
C SER A 321 -3.51 14.45 5.17
N VAL A 322 -4.13 13.31 5.48
CA VAL A 322 -3.68 12.32 6.45
C VAL A 322 -3.82 10.94 5.81
N PRO A 323 -2.92 10.51 4.90
CA PRO A 323 -3.13 9.39 3.98
C PRO A 323 -3.16 8.03 4.67
N LEU A 324 -4.13 7.84 5.52
CA LEU A 324 -4.49 6.56 6.13
C LEU A 324 -5.31 5.69 5.18
N PHE A 325 -5.88 6.30 4.13
CA PHE A 325 -6.58 5.61 3.07
C PHE A 325 -5.91 5.85 1.72
N ILE A 326 -6.00 4.85 0.87
CA ILE A 326 -5.60 4.92 -0.54
C ILE A 326 -6.87 4.83 -1.37
N LYS A 327 -7.00 5.73 -2.34
CA LYS A 327 -8.04 5.63 -3.36
C LYS A 327 -7.48 4.81 -4.53
N GLU A 328 -8.11 3.67 -4.81
CA GLU A 328 -7.77 2.78 -5.92
C GLU A 328 -9.00 2.62 -6.82
N GLY A 329 -8.98 3.30 -7.96
CA GLY A 329 -10.16 3.38 -8.84
C GLY A 329 -11.36 3.99 -8.14
N ALA A 330 -12.47 3.24 -8.04
CA ALA A 330 -13.69 3.64 -7.35
C ALA A 330 -13.70 3.29 -5.85
N LEU A 331 -12.66 2.58 -5.36
CA LEU A 331 -12.60 2.07 -4.00
C LEU A 331 -11.66 2.92 -3.13
N TYR A 332 -12.02 3.00 -1.86
CA TYR A 332 -11.22 3.57 -0.77
C TYR A 332 -10.85 2.45 0.19
N ARG A 333 -9.57 2.32 0.53
CA ARG A 333 -9.13 1.31 1.47
C ARG A 333 -8.10 1.85 2.45
N TRP A 334 -8.01 1.21 3.60
CA TRP A 334 -6.91 1.46 4.53
C TRP A 334 -5.58 1.28 3.83
N SER A 335 -4.69 2.25 3.95
CA SER A 335 -3.32 2.18 3.40
C SER A 335 -2.59 0.97 3.94
N HIS A 336 -2.92 0.59 5.17
CA HIS A 336 -2.38 -0.60 5.80
C HIS A 336 -3.35 -1.23 6.80
N LYS A 337 -3.44 -2.57 6.77
CA LYS A 337 -4.28 -3.36 7.68
C LYS A 337 -3.90 -3.12 9.15
N SER A 338 -2.60 -3.06 9.46
CA SER A 338 -2.14 -2.87 10.83
C SER A 338 -2.47 -1.51 11.43
N LEU A 339 -2.65 -0.46 10.60
CA LEU A 339 -3.17 0.83 11.08
C LEU A 339 -4.64 0.71 11.50
N MET A 340 -5.46 0.00 10.71
CA MET A 340 -6.83 -0.31 11.10
C MET A 340 -6.87 -1.13 12.40
N GLU A 341 -6.00 -2.15 12.51
CA GLU A 341 -5.92 -2.99 13.71
C GLU A 341 -5.49 -2.18 14.94
N TYR A 342 -4.56 -1.22 14.78
CA TYR A 342 -4.15 -0.31 15.83
C TYR A 342 -5.31 0.57 16.33
N PHE A 343 -6.03 1.28 15.47
CA PHE A 343 -7.17 2.09 15.87
C PHE A 343 -8.31 1.24 16.44
N CYS A 344 -8.47 0.00 15.96
CA CYS A 344 -9.43 -0.94 16.53
C CYS A 344 -9.04 -1.33 17.97
N ALA A 345 -7.77 -1.61 18.24
CA ALA A 345 -7.28 -1.91 19.57
C ALA A 345 -7.44 -0.72 20.53
N GLU A 346 -7.14 0.51 20.06
CA GLU A 346 -7.44 1.72 20.83
C GLU A 346 -8.91 1.85 21.17
N PHE A 347 -9.83 1.61 20.20
CA PHE A 347 -11.26 1.63 20.47
C PHE A 347 -11.65 0.66 21.58
N ILE A 348 -11.17 -0.59 21.48
CA ILE A 348 -11.45 -1.64 22.46
C ILE A 348 -10.95 -1.25 23.86
N CYS A 349 -9.73 -0.72 23.95
CA CYS A 349 -9.12 -0.39 25.23
C CYS A 349 -9.68 0.90 25.85
N ILE A 350 -10.02 1.91 25.04
CA ILE A 350 -10.39 3.23 25.53
C ILE A 350 -11.91 3.41 25.62
N GLU A 351 -12.68 2.95 24.61
CA GLU A 351 -14.11 3.25 24.50
C GLU A 351 -15.02 2.10 24.95
N VAL A 352 -14.57 0.82 24.87
CA VAL A 352 -15.38 -0.35 25.28
C VAL A 352 -15.07 -0.72 26.72
N LYS A 353 -15.48 0.12 27.68
CA LYS A 353 -15.12 -0.05 29.10
C LYS A 353 -15.66 -1.34 29.72
N ASP A 354 -16.98 -1.50 29.79
CA ASP A 354 -17.62 -2.58 30.55
C ASP A 354 -17.64 -3.95 29.83
N LYS A 355 -17.55 -3.96 28.52
CA LYS A 355 -17.63 -5.17 27.70
C LYS A 355 -16.26 -5.59 27.11
N ARG A 356 -15.21 -4.86 27.42
CA ARG A 356 -13.87 -5.09 26.86
C ARG A 356 -13.36 -6.48 27.14
N ASP A 357 -13.41 -6.91 28.39
CA ASP A 357 -12.88 -8.21 28.84
C ASP A 357 -13.62 -9.36 28.13
N GLN A 358 -14.94 -9.25 27.97
CA GLN A 358 -15.74 -10.24 27.25
C GLN A 358 -15.41 -10.25 25.74
N LEU A 359 -15.17 -9.08 25.15
CA LEU A 359 -14.82 -8.96 23.74
C LEU A 359 -13.44 -9.57 23.46
N LEU A 360 -12.43 -9.24 24.26
CA LEU A 360 -11.08 -9.80 24.15
C LEU A 360 -11.09 -11.31 24.30
N LEU A 361 -11.85 -11.83 25.25
CA LEU A 361 -11.98 -13.28 25.45
C LEU A 361 -12.60 -13.96 24.23
N LYS A 362 -13.71 -13.42 23.71
CA LYS A 362 -14.35 -13.93 22.49
C LYS A 362 -13.42 -13.94 21.28
N MET A 363 -12.59 -12.91 21.13
CA MET A 363 -11.61 -12.84 20.03
C MET A 363 -10.51 -13.88 20.19
N TYR A 364 -10.06 -14.10 21.43
CA TYR A 364 -9.02 -15.11 21.77
C TYR A 364 -9.53 -16.55 21.58
N GLU A 365 -10.73 -16.86 22.05
CA GLU A 365 -11.36 -18.19 21.99
C GLU A 365 -11.96 -18.50 20.58
N SER A 366 -12.00 -17.52 19.65
CA SER A 366 -12.61 -17.75 18.35
C SER A 366 -11.77 -18.71 17.49
N ASN A 367 -12.44 -19.52 16.65
CA ASN A 367 -11.77 -20.37 15.65
C ASN A 367 -10.93 -19.56 14.65
N SER A 368 -11.09 -18.23 14.63
CA SER A 368 -10.34 -17.27 13.82
C SER A 368 -9.35 -16.46 14.67
N SER A 369 -8.84 -17.00 15.78
CA SER A 369 -7.93 -16.29 16.70
C SER A 369 -6.69 -15.70 15.99
N VAL A 370 -6.19 -16.39 14.96
CA VAL A 370 -5.08 -15.90 14.12
C VAL A 370 -5.43 -14.57 13.44
N LYS A 371 -6.70 -14.36 13.05
CA LYS A 371 -7.20 -13.12 12.45
C LYS A 371 -7.10 -11.92 13.40
N PHE A 372 -7.27 -12.17 14.71
CA PHE A 372 -7.29 -11.14 15.74
C PHE A 372 -5.96 -10.99 16.50
N LYS A 373 -4.96 -11.83 16.19
CA LYS A 373 -3.69 -11.90 16.92
C LYS A 373 -3.06 -10.52 17.12
N ASN A 374 -2.91 -9.74 16.04
CA ASN A 374 -2.28 -8.43 16.12
C ASN A 374 -3.10 -7.41 16.95
N ILE A 375 -4.44 -7.46 16.85
CA ILE A 375 -5.31 -6.61 17.69
C ILE A 375 -5.16 -6.97 19.16
N ILE A 376 -5.10 -8.27 19.49
CA ILE A 376 -4.93 -8.76 20.87
C ILE A 376 -3.57 -8.35 21.44
N GLU A 377 -2.49 -8.47 20.64
CA GLU A 377 -1.15 -8.00 21.02
C GLU A 377 -1.13 -6.49 21.27
N LEU A 378 -1.75 -5.70 20.39
CA LEU A 378 -1.85 -4.24 20.57
C LEU A 378 -2.69 -3.88 21.80
N CYS A 379 -3.79 -4.58 22.08
CA CYS A 379 -4.54 -4.38 23.32
C CYS A 379 -3.69 -4.71 24.56
N SER A 380 -2.82 -5.72 24.49
CA SER A 380 -1.86 -6.03 25.57
C SER A 380 -0.85 -4.89 25.77
N ASP A 381 -0.40 -4.25 24.68
CA ASP A 381 0.51 -3.13 24.76
C ASP A 381 -0.20 -1.89 25.35
N ILE A 382 -1.42 -1.60 24.92
CA ILE A 382 -2.18 -0.40 25.34
C ILE A 382 -2.63 -0.52 26.80
N ASP A 383 -3.19 -1.66 27.19
CA ASP A 383 -3.73 -1.92 28.55
C ASP A 383 -3.42 -3.33 29.04
N TYR A 384 -2.18 -3.53 29.45
CA TYR A 384 -1.71 -4.81 29.99
C TYR A 384 -2.50 -5.30 31.22
N ALA A 385 -2.94 -4.38 32.08
CA ALA A 385 -3.65 -4.75 33.30
C ALA A 385 -4.97 -5.47 32.97
N SER A 386 -5.72 -4.94 32.03
CA SER A 386 -6.99 -5.54 31.58
C SER A 386 -6.76 -6.82 30.77
N PHE A 387 -5.76 -6.82 29.89
CA PHE A 387 -5.37 -8.01 29.14
C PHE A 387 -5.01 -9.18 30.08
N ARG A 388 -4.17 -8.93 31.10
CA ARG A 388 -3.80 -9.92 32.10
C ARG A 388 -5.01 -10.48 32.85
N LYS A 389 -5.96 -9.61 33.19
CA LYS A 389 -7.18 -10.01 33.92
C LYS A 389 -8.11 -10.85 33.04
N SER A 390 -8.26 -10.47 31.76
CA SER A 390 -9.23 -11.08 30.86
C SER A 390 -8.75 -12.40 30.25
N ILE A 391 -7.47 -12.46 29.86
CA ILE A 391 -6.91 -13.60 29.12
C ILE A 391 -5.98 -14.45 30.01
N LEU A 392 -4.91 -13.83 30.57
CA LEU A 392 -3.88 -14.63 31.26
C LEU A 392 -4.35 -15.30 32.55
N ARG A 393 -5.45 -14.87 33.18
CA ARG A 393 -6.02 -15.54 34.34
C ARG A 393 -6.92 -16.75 34.00
N LYS A 394 -7.25 -16.91 32.72
CA LYS A 394 -8.11 -17.99 32.23
C LYS A 394 -7.34 -19.07 31.47
N CYS A 395 -6.07 -18.77 31.07
CA CYS A 395 -5.09 -19.74 30.57
C CYS A 395 -4.29 -20.29 31.72
#